data_de3f32bdd87c0b3881318e7dfa155658
#
_entry.id   de3f32bdd87c0b3881318e7dfa155658
#
_cell.length_a   1.000
_cell.length_b   1.000
_cell.length_c   1.000
_cell.angle_alpha   90.00
_cell.angle_beta   90.00
_cell.angle_gamma   90.00
#
_symmetry.space_group_name_H-M   'P 1'
#
loop_
_entity.id
_entity.type
_entity.pdbx_description
1 polymer ?
#
loop_
_entity_poly.entity_id
_entity_poly.type
_entity_poly.pdbx_seq_one_letter_code
_entity_poly.pdbx_strand_id
1 'polypeptide(L)'
;QLQVSGMSYRIHTDEAKALVTRLRQAAVTVLGNHFGVLPLTPVGDTPIALLSVVEGKDSIFIAEMKKLSPVPVECFHLTGEMGEDERRELARKLANYRRVVISISGKDTDALAYADFLAGLNLPAPIIYVFFTSYRAMQPLVPALNQASAVVLGHSSEADIQQYVAGVIFAKVPAQGKLSMSIGNLYQAGEGSVIT
;
A
#
# COMPACT_ATOMS: atom_id res chain seq x y z
N GLN A 1 46.93 -3.91 9.45
CA GLN A 1 46.22 -4.49 8.30
C GLN A 1 44.78 -4.90 8.63
N LEU A 2 44.55 -5.54 9.78
CA LEU A 2 43.20 -5.96 10.21
C LEU A 2 42.26 -4.78 10.45
N GLN A 3 42.76 -3.67 11.00
CA GLN A 3 41.94 -2.47 11.23
C GLN A 3 41.51 -1.78 9.93
N VAL A 4 42.42 -1.73 8.95
CA VAL A 4 42.12 -1.10 7.63
C VAL A 4 41.08 -1.93 6.87
N SER A 5 41.22 -3.26 6.89
CA SER A 5 40.24 -4.13 6.24
C SER A 5 38.86 -4.07 6.91
N GLY A 6 38.81 -3.94 8.26
CA GLY A 6 37.55 -3.79 8.99
C GLY A 6 36.84 -2.47 8.69
N MET A 7 37.57 -1.38 8.59
CA MET A 7 37.02 -0.07 8.19
C MET A 7 36.49 -0.09 6.75
N SER A 8 37.25 -0.67 5.82
CA SER A 8 36.85 -0.82 4.43
C SER A 8 35.57 -1.66 4.31
N TYR A 9 35.46 -2.74 5.05
CA TYR A 9 34.28 -3.58 5.09
C TYR A 9 33.04 -2.81 5.57
N ARG A 10 33.15 -2.01 6.62
CA ARG A 10 32.04 -1.20 7.14
C ARG A 10 31.52 -0.18 6.13
N ILE A 11 32.42 0.52 5.42
CA ILE A 11 32.08 1.48 4.39
C ILE A 11 31.30 0.80 3.28
N HIS A 12 31.75 -0.33 2.76
CA HIS A 12 31.06 -1.10 1.73
C HIS A 12 29.68 -1.61 2.21
N THR A 13 29.55 -1.99 3.48
CA THR A 13 28.28 -2.45 4.04
C THR A 13 27.25 -1.32 4.08
N ASP A 14 27.64 -0.12 4.48
CA ASP A 14 26.76 1.04 4.55
C ASP A 14 26.34 1.48 3.14
N GLU A 15 27.27 1.50 2.19
CA GLU A 15 26.98 1.74 0.78
C GLU A 15 26.03 0.71 0.20
N ALA A 16 26.23 -0.57 0.52
CA ALA A 16 25.38 -1.65 0.08
C ALA A 16 23.96 -1.50 0.64
N LYS A 17 23.80 -1.13 1.91
CA LYS A 17 22.50 -0.88 2.54
C LYS A 17 21.79 0.30 1.87
N ALA A 18 22.49 1.39 1.62
CA ALA A 18 21.95 2.55 0.94
C ALA A 18 21.50 2.21 -0.49
N LEU A 19 22.26 1.39 -1.20
CA LEU A 19 21.89 0.92 -2.53
C LEU A 19 20.63 0.05 -2.49
N VAL A 20 20.55 -0.89 -1.55
CA VAL A 20 19.37 -1.75 -1.38
C VAL A 20 18.12 -0.92 -1.11
N THR A 21 18.22 0.08 -0.23
CA THR A 21 17.11 1.00 0.06
C THR A 21 16.65 1.72 -1.19
N ARG A 22 17.58 2.28 -1.98
CA ARG A 22 17.24 2.97 -3.23
C ARG A 22 16.61 2.05 -4.25
N LEU A 23 17.09 0.80 -4.36
CA LEU A 23 16.52 -0.20 -5.27
C LEU A 23 15.10 -0.58 -4.86
N ARG A 24 14.85 -0.76 -3.56
CA ARG A 24 13.51 -1.03 -3.05
C ARG A 24 12.55 0.12 -3.34
N GLN A 25 12.98 1.35 -3.11
CA GLN A 25 12.16 2.54 -3.39
C GLN A 25 11.88 2.67 -4.89
N ALA A 26 12.88 2.41 -5.73
CA ALA A 26 12.73 2.44 -7.19
C ALA A 26 11.77 1.35 -7.70
N ALA A 27 11.61 0.27 -6.96
CA ALA A 27 10.70 -0.82 -7.32
C ALA A 27 9.24 -0.54 -6.98
N VAL A 28 8.95 0.47 -6.16
CA VAL A 28 7.57 0.83 -5.82
C VAL A 28 6.79 1.15 -7.10
N THR A 29 5.68 0.46 -7.28
CA THR A 29 4.92 0.46 -8.53
C THR A 29 3.50 0.93 -8.30
N VAL A 30 2.99 1.80 -9.16
CA VAL A 30 1.59 2.24 -9.16
C VAL A 30 0.90 1.62 -10.36
N LEU A 31 -0.21 0.93 -10.13
CA LEU A 31 -1.01 0.28 -11.16
C LEU A 31 -2.39 0.94 -11.24
N GLY A 32 -2.93 0.99 -12.44
CA GLY A 32 -4.28 1.49 -12.69
C GLY A 32 -4.35 3.00 -12.73
N ASN A 33 -4.25 3.65 -11.58
CA ASN A 33 -4.38 5.11 -11.40
C ASN A 33 -5.46 5.74 -12.29
N HIS A 34 -6.66 5.15 -12.27
CA HIS A 34 -7.77 5.57 -13.11
C HIS A 34 -8.24 6.98 -12.71
N PHE A 35 -8.46 7.82 -13.72
CA PHE A 35 -8.90 9.21 -13.54
C PHE A 35 -7.94 10.06 -12.70
N GLY A 36 -6.66 9.65 -12.60
CA GLY A 36 -5.68 10.40 -11.83
C GLY A 36 -6.00 10.48 -10.34
N VAL A 37 -6.48 9.38 -9.75
CA VAL A 37 -6.81 9.32 -8.32
C VAL A 37 -5.59 9.55 -7.42
N LEU A 38 -4.40 9.24 -7.92
CA LEU A 38 -3.12 9.61 -7.30
C LEU A 38 -2.47 10.73 -8.11
N PRO A 39 -1.87 11.72 -7.49
CA PRO A 39 -1.74 11.94 -6.04
C PRO A 39 -3.09 12.11 -5.33
N LEU A 40 -3.19 11.57 -4.13
CA LEU A 40 -4.42 11.62 -3.36
C LEU A 40 -4.72 13.05 -2.92
N THR A 41 -5.86 13.56 -3.37
CA THR A 41 -6.34 14.88 -3.02
C THR A 41 -7.63 14.73 -2.23
N PRO A 42 -7.73 15.32 -1.04
CA PRO A 42 -8.97 15.25 -0.27
C PRO A 42 -10.09 16.04 -0.93
N VAL A 43 -11.32 15.70 -0.58
CA VAL A 43 -12.51 16.43 -1.03
C VAL A 43 -12.88 17.42 0.08
N GLY A 44 -12.52 18.69 -0.11
CA GLY A 44 -12.70 19.71 0.91
C GLY A 44 -11.92 19.35 2.18
N ASP A 45 -12.58 19.45 3.33
CA ASP A 45 -12.02 19.11 4.62
C ASP A 45 -12.42 17.70 5.10
N THR A 46 -12.99 16.89 4.20
CA THR A 46 -13.46 15.55 4.57
C THR A 46 -12.28 14.62 4.90
N PRO A 47 -12.38 13.83 5.98
CA PRO A 47 -11.32 12.88 6.33
C PRO A 47 -11.13 11.81 5.26
N ILE A 48 -9.91 11.24 5.26
CA ILE A 48 -9.57 10.07 4.46
C ILE A 48 -9.75 8.84 5.36
N ALA A 49 -10.43 7.81 4.88
CA ALA A 49 -10.48 6.53 5.57
C ALA A 49 -9.29 5.67 5.18
N LEU A 50 -8.64 5.07 6.17
CA LEU A 50 -7.58 4.10 5.96
C LEU A 50 -7.95 2.80 6.66
N LEU A 51 -8.21 1.76 5.89
CA LEU A 51 -8.48 0.42 6.40
C LEU A 51 -7.18 -0.38 6.43
N SER A 52 -6.76 -0.78 7.63
CA SER A 52 -5.60 -1.64 7.82
C SER A 52 -6.05 -3.10 7.89
N VAL A 53 -5.55 -3.91 6.97
CA VAL A 53 -5.79 -5.35 6.93
C VAL A 53 -4.54 -6.05 7.44
N VAL A 54 -4.68 -6.92 8.42
CA VAL A 54 -3.61 -7.52 9.22
C VAL A 54 -2.94 -6.49 10.14
N GLU A 55 -3.56 -6.32 11.27
CA GLU A 55 -3.20 -5.32 12.29
C GLU A 55 -1.73 -5.33 12.69
N GLY A 56 -1.18 -4.14 12.87
CA GLY A 56 0.15 -3.92 13.43
C GLY A 56 1.32 -4.07 12.45
N LYS A 57 1.08 -4.41 11.21
CA LYS A 57 2.15 -4.58 10.21
C LYS A 57 2.44 -3.32 9.41
N ASP A 58 1.53 -2.38 9.40
CA ASP A 58 1.59 -1.14 8.63
C ASP A 58 1.55 0.13 9.50
N SER A 59 1.94 0.01 10.77
CA SER A 59 1.89 1.14 11.72
C SER A 59 2.71 2.35 11.28
N ILE A 60 3.85 2.11 10.64
CA ILE A 60 4.72 3.17 10.11
C ILE A 60 4.03 3.88 8.94
N PHE A 61 3.42 3.12 8.04
CA PHE A 61 2.62 3.67 6.94
C PHE A 61 1.48 4.55 7.45
N ILE A 62 0.73 4.07 8.43
CA ILE A 62 -0.38 4.81 9.04
C ILE A 62 0.11 6.14 9.62
N ALA A 63 1.20 6.10 10.40
CA ALA A 63 1.79 7.30 10.99
C ALA A 63 2.22 8.31 9.94
N GLU A 64 2.87 7.86 8.87
CA GLU A 64 3.32 8.71 7.78
C GLU A 64 2.14 9.29 6.97
N MET A 65 1.10 8.50 6.73
CA MET A 65 -0.12 8.99 6.09
C MET A 65 -0.75 10.12 6.89
N LYS A 66 -0.85 9.97 8.21
CA LYS A 66 -1.38 11.02 9.09
C LYS A 66 -0.53 12.28 9.07
N LYS A 67 0.79 12.10 8.99
CA LYS A 67 1.74 13.22 8.95
C LYS A 67 1.66 14.01 7.65
N LEU A 68 1.54 13.32 6.51
CA LEU A 68 1.58 13.94 5.18
C LEU A 68 0.22 14.45 4.72
N SER A 69 -0.87 13.92 5.25
CA SER A 69 -2.21 14.29 4.83
C SER A 69 -2.60 15.70 5.27
N PRO A 70 -3.18 16.51 4.37
CA PRO A 70 -3.71 17.83 4.73
C PRO A 70 -5.02 17.77 5.53
N VAL A 71 -5.66 16.59 5.62
CA VAL A 71 -6.90 16.36 6.37
C VAL A 71 -6.72 15.18 7.31
N PRO A 72 -7.59 15.01 8.33
CA PRO A 72 -7.50 13.85 9.21
C PRO A 72 -7.57 12.54 8.44
N VAL A 73 -6.78 11.56 8.87
CA VAL A 73 -6.85 10.18 8.40
C VAL A 73 -7.46 9.35 9.51
N GLU A 74 -8.64 8.81 9.25
CA GLU A 74 -9.35 7.96 10.20
C GLU A 74 -9.08 6.49 9.88
N CYS A 75 -8.52 5.79 10.86
CA CYS A 75 -8.08 4.42 10.69
C CYS A 75 -9.12 3.42 11.17
N PHE A 76 -9.31 2.39 10.39
CA PHE A 76 -10.14 1.23 10.69
C PHE A 76 -9.29 -0.02 10.57
N HIS A 77 -9.64 -1.06 11.29
CA HIS A 77 -8.92 -2.33 11.28
C HIS A 77 -9.84 -3.47 10.90
N LEU A 78 -9.37 -4.32 10.00
CA LEU A 78 -10.04 -5.58 9.68
C LEU A 78 -9.24 -6.70 10.33
N THR A 79 -9.86 -7.39 11.28
CA THR A 79 -9.23 -8.47 12.03
C THR A 79 -9.95 -9.79 11.75
N GLY A 80 -9.24 -10.90 11.91
CA GLY A 80 -9.82 -12.25 11.70
C GLY A 80 -10.88 -12.63 12.72
N GLU A 81 -10.92 -11.92 13.85
CA GLU A 81 -11.89 -12.17 14.92
C GLU A 81 -13.23 -11.48 14.71
N MET A 82 -13.32 -10.55 13.77
CA MET A 82 -14.54 -9.82 13.47
C MET A 82 -15.60 -10.75 12.87
N GLY A 83 -16.78 -10.72 13.45
CA GLY A 83 -17.94 -11.43 12.92
C GLY A 83 -18.59 -10.71 11.74
N GLU A 84 -19.60 -11.34 11.13
CA GLU A 84 -20.29 -10.77 9.97
C GLU A 84 -20.94 -9.41 10.27
N ASP A 85 -21.54 -9.24 11.44
CA ASP A 85 -22.20 -8.00 11.83
C ASP A 85 -21.20 -6.86 11.98
N GLU A 86 -20.04 -7.13 12.58
CA GLU A 86 -18.96 -6.15 12.72
C GLU A 86 -18.38 -5.78 11.36
N ARG A 87 -18.19 -6.73 10.46
CA ARG A 87 -17.71 -6.50 9.11
C ARG A 87 -18.71 -5.68 8.29
N ARG A 88 -20.00 -5.95 8.44
CA ARG A 88 -21.06 -5.19 7.78
C ARG A 88 -21.08 -3.73 8.27
N GLU A 89 -20.93 -3.53 9.57
CA GLU A 89 -20.84 -2.20 10.17
C GLU A 89 -19.59 -1.44 9.68
N LEU A 90 -18.46 -2.13 9.56
CA LEU A 90 -17.23 -1.57 9.01
C LEU A 90 -17.44 -1.10 7.56
N ALA A 91 -18.05 -1.94 6.73
CA ALA A 91 -18.35 -1.57 5.34
C ALA A 91 -19.29 -0.36 5.28
N ARG A 92 -20.28 -0.29 6.15
CA ARG A 92 -21.20 0.85 6.24
C ARG A 92 -20.49 2.14 6.62
N LYS A 93 -19.57 2.10 7.56
CA LYS A 93 -18.75 3.26 7.95
C LYS A 93 -17.87 3.73 6.81
N LEU A 94 -17.19 2.81 6.13
CA LEU A 94 -16.32 3.16 5.00
C LEU A 94 -17.09 3.82 3.85
N ALA A 95 -18.34 3.46 3.65
CA ALA A 95 -19.18 4.05 2.60
C ALA A 95 -19.46 5.54 2.79
N ASN A 96 -19.23 6.09 3.97
CA ASN A 96 -19.41 7.51 4.25
C ASN A 96 -18.21 8.38 3.85
N TYR A 97 -17.11 7.78 3.45
CA TYR A 97 -15.89 8.52 3.10
C TYR A 97 -15.80 8.75 1.60
N ARG A 98 -15.17 9.84 1.21
CA ARG A 98 -14.97 10.21 -0.19
C ARG A 98 -13.61 9.76 -0.73
N ARG A 99 -12.71 9.37 0.14
CA ARG A 99 -11.39 8.81 -0.20
C ARG A 99 -11.13 7.65 0.75
N VAL A 100 -10.82 6.50 0.19
CA VAL A 100 -10.58 5.28 0.95
C VAL A 100 -9.26 4.65 0.49
N VAL A 101 -8.38 4.42 1.45
CA VAL A 101 -7.13 3.69 1.25
C VAL A 101 -7.22 2.39 2.02
N ILE A 102 -6.90 1.28 1.38
CA ILE A 102 -6.87 -0.04 2.02
C ILE A 102 -5.44 -0.56 1.98
N SER A 103 -4.85 -0.72 3.16
CA SER A 103 -3.49 -1.22 3.33
C SER A 103 -3.50 -2.70 3.67
N ILE A 104 -2.79 -3.49 2.88
CA ILE A 104 -2.71 -4.95 3.05
C ILE A 104 -1.26 -5.32 3.30
N SER A 105 -1.04 -5.95 4.45
CA SER A 105 0.27 -6.41 4.87
C SER A 105 0.16 -7.82 5.47
N GLY A 106 1.28 -8.43 5.83
CA GLY A 106 1.31 -9.76 6.41
C GLY A 106 1.73 -10.83 5.40
N LYS A 107 1.46 -12.07 5.73
CA LYS A 107 1.83 -13.22 4.90
C LYS A 107 0.78 -13.50 3.83
N ASP A 108 1.16 -14.20 2.80
CA ASP A 108 0.27 -14.57 1.69
C ASP A 108 -1.02 -15.25 2.14
N THR A 109 -0.94 -16.09 3.18
CA THR A 109 -2.09 -16.81 3.73
C THR A 109 -3.12 -15.91 4.42
N ASP A 110 -2.69 -14.75 4.90
CA ASP A 110 -3.58 -13.82 5.60
C ASP A 110 -4.59 -13.19 4.64
N ALA A 111 -4.20 -12.99 3.38
CA ALA A 111 -5.04 -12.36 2.37
C ALA A 111 -6.31 -13.18 2.07
N LEU A 112 -6.22 -14.51 2.10
CA LEU A 112 -7.36 -15.39 1.84
C LEU A 112 -8.51 -15.17 2.84
N ALA A 113 -8.18 -14.88 4.10
CA ALA A 113 -9.17 -14.67 5.15
C ALA A 113 -10.04 -13.42 4.94
N TYR A 114 -9.57 -12.50 4.11
CA TYR A 114 -10.22 -11.21 3.91
C TYR A 114 -10.74 -11.00 2.49
N ALA A 115 -10.42 -11.90 1.57
CA ALA A 115 -10.69 -11.74 0.14
C ALA A 115 -12.18 -11.51 -0.16
N ASP A 116 -13.06 -12.30 0.45
CA ASP A 116 -14.50 -12.20 0.22
C ASP A 116 -15.06 -10.87 0.76
N PHE A 117 -14.62 -10.44 1.92
CA PHE A 117 -15.03 -9.16 2.48
C PHE A 117 -14.62 -8.00 1.56
N LEU A 118 -13.37 -8.00 1.13
CA LEU A 118 -12.85 -6.92 0.28
C LEU A 118 -13.53 -6.90 -1.10
N ALA A 119 -13.79 -8.07 -1.68
CA ALA A 119 -14.52 -8.17 -2.94
C ALA A 119 -15.97 -7.68 -2.84
N GLY A 120 -16.56 -7.80 -1.66
CA GLY A 120 -17.92 -7.34 -1.39
C GLY A 120 -18.06 -5.87 -0.99
N LEU A 121 -16.95 -5.14 -0.89
CA LEU A 121 -16.95 -3.72 -0.54
C LEU A 121 -17.38 -2.85 -1.72
N ASN A 122 -18.66 -2.67 -1.95
CA ASN A 122 -19.16 -1.82 -3.03
C ASN A 122 -19.22 -0.36 -2.56
N LEU A 123 -18.06 0.27 -2.43
CA LEU A 123 -17.97 1.66 -1.96
C LEU A 123 -18.21 2.66 -3.09
N PRO A 124 -18.93 3.77 -2.83
CA PRO A 124 -19.09 4.83 -3.84
C PRO A 124 -17.82 5.62 -4.10
N ALA A 125 -16.88 5.63 -3.14
CA ALA A 125 -15.62 6.34 -3.26
C ALA A 125 -14.58 5.55 -4.06
N PRO A 126 -13.62 6.23 -4.70
CA PRO A 126 -12.45 5.56 -5.25
C PRO A 126 -11.67 4.83 -4.16
N ILE A 127 -11.24 3.61 -4.46
CA ILE A 127 -10.44 2.79 -3.53
C ILE A 127 -9.01 2.72 -4.03
N ILE A 128 -8.07 3.06 -3.16
CA ILE A 128 -6.64 2.90 -3.39
C ILE A 128 -6.16 1.75 -2.52
N TYR A 129 -5.73 0.67 -3.17
CA TYR A 129 -5.12 -0.48 -2.47
C TYR A 129 -3.62 -0.28 -2.37
N VAL A 130 -3.07 -0.59 -1.20
CA VAL A 130 -1.65 -0.52 -0.92
C VAL A 130 -1.19 -1.88 -0.40
N PHE A 131 -0.15 -2.44 -1.02
CA PHE A 131 0.36 -3.76 -0.67
C PHE A 131 1.78 -3.67 -0.14
N PHE A 132 1.97 -4.15 1.09
CA PHE A 132 3.28 -4.36 1.70
C PHE A 132 3.62 -5.84 1.76
N THR A 133 3.27 -6.56 0.70
CA THR A 133 3.40 -8.01 0.57
C THR A 133 3.92 -8.38 -0.80
N SER A 134 4.12 -9.69 -1.03
CA SER A 134 4.52 -10.22 -2.33
C SER A 134 3.34 -10.30 -3.31
N TYR A 135 3.63 -10.55 -4.58
CA TYR A 135 2.63 -10.81 -5.61
C TYR A 135 1.67 -11.94 -5.27
N ARG A 136 2.13 -12.94 -4.53
CA ARG A 136 1.32 -14.10 -4.16
C ARG A 136 0.11 -13.71 -3.31
N ALA A 137 0.27 -12.72 -2.46
CA ALA A 137 -0.81 -12.21 -1.64
C ALA A 137 -1.89 -11.49 -2.45
N MET A 138 -1.55 -11.01 -3.64
CA MET A 138 -2.49 -10.30 -4.51
C MET A 138 -3.41 -11.24 -5.31
N GLN A 139 -2.97 -12.46 -5.61
CA GLN A 139 -3.73 -13.37 -6.45
C GLN A 139 -5.14 -13.65 -5.93
N PRO A 140 -5.33 -14.00 -4.65
CA PRO A 140 -6.69 -14.22 -4.12
C PRO A 140 -7.52 -12.94 -4.03
N LEU A 141 -6.90 -11.78 -4.12
CA LEU A 141 -7.57 -10.48 -4.02
C LEU A 141 -7.95 -9.87 -5.37
N VAL A 142 -7.66 -10.55 -6.48
CA VAL A 142 -8.00 -10.06 -7.83
C VAL A 142 -9.46 -9.62 -7.95
N PRO A 143 -10.47 -10.35 -7.42
CA PRO A 143 -11.84 -9.87 -7.47
C PRO A 143 -12.07 -8.53 -6.77
N ALA A 144 -11.37 -8.28 -5.64
CA ALA A 144 -11.42 -6.99 -4.96
C ALA A 144 -10.71 -5.90 -5.78
N LEU A 145 -9.60 -6.23 -6.41
CA LEU A 145 -8.81 -5.30 -7.21
C LEU A 145 -9.52 -4.82 -8.48
N ASN A 146 -10.55 -5.53 -8.95
CA ASN A 146 -11.40 -5.04 -10.03
C ASN A 146 -12.10 -3.73 -9.69
N GLN A 147 -12.26 -3.42 -8.40
CA GLN A 147 -12.87 -2.18 -7.92
C GLN A 147 -11.85 -1.11 -7.56
N ALA A 148 -10.57 -1.40 -7.69
CA ALA A 148 -9.50 -0.48 -7.34
C ALA A 148 -9.38 0.65 -8.38
N SER A 149 -9.27 1.88 -7.91
CA SER A 149 -8.95 3.03 -8.75
C SER A 149 -7.44 3.18 -8.93
N ALA A 150 -6.67 2.72 -7.97
CA ALA A 150 -5.22 2.58 -8.07
C ALA A 150 -4.74 1.50 -7.10
N VAL A 151 -3.60 0.91 -7.43
CA VAL A 151 -2.90 -0.06 -6.58
C VAL A 151 -1.45 0.37 -6.45
N VAL A 152 -0.95 0.46 -5.23
CA VAL A 152 0.45 0.78 -4.96
C VAL A 152 1.13 -0.44 -4.37
N LEU A 153 2.19 -0.89 -5.02
CA LEU A 153 2.96 -2.06 -4.61
C LEU A 153 4.26 -1.64 -3.95
N GLY A 154 4.39 -1.91 -2.66
CA GLY A 154 5.64 -1.71 -1.94
C GLY A 154 6.60 -2.88 -2.05
N HIS A 155 6.09 -4.09 -2.29
CA HIS A 155 6.84 -5.36 -2.37
C HIS A 155 7.48 -5.80 -1.05
N SER A 156 7.38 -5.00 0.00
CA SER A 156 8.02 -5.23 1.29
C SER A 156 7.26 -4.48 2.36
N SER A 157 7.37 -4.93 3.61
CA SER A 157 6.82 -4.24 4.80
C SER A 157 7.90 -3.51 5.59
N GLU A 158 9.10 -3.36 5.03
CA GLU A 158 10.18 -2.62 5.68
C GLU A 158 9.80 -1.16 5.94
N ALA A 159 10.33 -0.60 7.03
CA ALA A 159 9.97 0.75 7.48
C ALA A 159 10.18 1.83 6.41
N ASP A 160 11.30 1.77 5.69
CA ASP A 160 11.62 2.71 4.63
C ASP A 160 10.61 2.65 3.47
N ILE A 161 10.11 1.46 3.16
CA ILE A 161 9.11 1.29 2.10
C ILE A 161 7.75 1.79 2.55
N GLN A 162 7.36 1.54 3.79
CA GLN A 162 6.11 2.07 4.32
C GLN A 162 6.07 3.60 4.25
N GLN A 163 7.16 4.25 4.62
CA GLN A 163 7.29 5.70 4.51
C GLN A 163 7.30 6.19 3.06
N TYR A 164 8.04 5.50 2.20
CA TYR A 164 8.14 5.87 0.79
C TYR A 164 6.79 5.78 0.08
N VAL A 165 6.03 4.71 0.33
CA VAL A 165 4.70 4.52 -0.28
C VAL A 165 3.74 5.64 0.15
N ALA A 166 3.74 6.03 1.42
CA ALA A 166 2.95 7.18 1.85
C ALA A 166 3.34 8.46 1.10
N GLY A 167 4.64 8.66 0.89
CA GLY A 167 5.16 9.76 0.10
C GLY A 167 4.69 9.73 -1.36
N VAL A 168 4.63 8.56 -1.97
CA VAL A 168 4.09 8.39 -3.34
C VAL A 168 2.63 8.80 -3.40
N ILE A 169 1.83 8.37 -2.44
CA ILE A 169 0.39 8.66 -2.40
C ILE A 169 0.12 10.17 -2.39
N PHE A 170 0.92 10.94 -1.67
CA PHE A 170 0.77 12.40 -1.59
C PHE A 170 1.74 13.17 -2.52
N ALA A 171 2.37 12.49 -3.47
CA ALA A 171 3.33 13.07 -4.43
C ALA A 171 4.51 13.81 -3.79
N LYS A 172 4.97 13.33 -2.65
CA LYS A 172 6.19 13.86 -1.99
C LYS A 172 7.45 13.21 -2.56
N VAL A 173 7.32 12.01 -3.12
CA VAL A 173 8.39 11.27 -3.79
C VAL A 173 7.81 10.61 -5.05
N PRO A 174 8.63 10.35 -6.08
CA PRO A 174 8.15 9.77 -7.33
C PRO A 174 7.95 8.25 -7.23
N ALA A 175 7.11 7.71 -8.11
CA ALA A 175 7.02 6.27 -8.36
C ALA A 175 7.18 6.02 -9.86
N GLN A 176 8.09 5.14 -10.23
CA GLN A 176 8.42 4.81 -11.63
C GLN A 176 8.60 3.31 -11.85
N GLY A 177 8.33 2.49 -10.83
CA GLY A 177 8.48 1.05 -10.91
C GLY A 177 7.55 0.44 -11.95
N LYS A 178 7.99 -0.70 -12.50
CA LYS A 178 7.22 -1.49 -13.46
C LYS A 178 6.99 -2.88 -12.90
N LEU A 179 5.82 -3.43 -13.20
CA LEU A 179 5.45 -4.75 -12.75
C LEU A 179 6.32 -5.80 -13.47
N SER A 180 6.96 -6.68 -12.71
CA SER A 180 7.82 -7.73 -13.27
C SER A 180 7.03 -8.98 -13.68
N MET A 181 5.83 -9.18 -13.14
CA MET A 181 4.97 -10.32 -13.42
C MET A 181 3.53 -9.86 -13.59
N SER A 182 2.76 -10.54 -14.45
CA SER A 182 1.33 -10.27 -14.57
C SER A 182 0.56 -10.70 -13.32
N ILE A 183 -0.49 -9.95 -12.97
CA ILE A 183 -1.38 -10.24 -11.85
C ILE A 183 -2.75 -10.59 -12.43
N GLY A 184 -3.05 -11.87 -12.52
CA GLY A 184 -4.25 -12.37 -13.19
C GLY A 184 -4.34 -11.80 -14.61
N ASN A 185 -5.56 -11.47 -15.03
CA ASN A 185 -5.81 -10.76 -16.29
C ASN A 185 -5.93 -9.23 -16.08
N LEU A 186 -5.68 -8.75 -14.88
CA LEU A 186 -5.98 -7.38 -14.49
C LEU A 186 -4.80 -6.43 -14.79
N TYR A 187 -3.59 -6.86 -14.47
CA TYR A 187 -2.38 -6.08 -14.67
C TYR A 187 -1.32 -6.93 -15.37
N GLN A 188 -0.66 -6.36 -16.36
CA GLN A 188 0.32 -7.06 -17.19
C GLN A 188 1.74 -6.73 -16.75
N ALA A 189 2.67 -7.66 -16.94
CA ALA A 189 4.09 -7.38 -16.78
C ALA A 189 4.47 -6.15 -17.61
N GLY A 190 5.27 -5.26 -17.03
CA GLY A 190 5.67 -4.00 -17.65
C GLY A 190 4.77 -2.80 -17.33
N GLU A 191 3.58 -3.03 -16.76
CA GLU A 191 2.73 -1.93 -16.33
C GLU A 191 3.31 -1.17 -15.13
N GLY A 192 3.01 0.09 -15.05
CA GLY A 192 3.36 0.98 -13.95
C GLY A 192 3.13 2.42 -14.38
N SER A 193 2.27 3.11 -13.65
CA SER A 193 2.03 4.54 -13.85
C SER A 193 3.15 5.35 -13.22
N VAL A 194 3.48 6.47 -13.82
CA VAL A 194 4.50 7.38 -13.30
C VAL A 194 3.82 8.44 -12.43
N ILE A 195 4.31 8.56 -11.19
CA ILE A 195 3.95 9.64 -10.27
C ILE A 195 5.20 10.49 -10.07
N THR A 196 5.10 11.78 -10.34
CA THR A 196 6.22 12.72 -10.26
C THR A 196 6.00 13.82 -9.24
#